data_07aac6b5a38c794b1743ceded553a51f
#
_entry.id   07aac6b5a38c794b1743ceded553a51f
#
_cell.length_a   1.000
_cell.length_b   1.000
_cell.length_c   1.000
_cell.angle_alpha   90.00
_cell.angle_beta   90.00
_cell.angle_gamma   90.00
#
_symmetry.space_group_name_H-M   'P 1'
#
loop_
_entity.id
_entity.type
_entity.pdbx_description
1 polymer ?
#
loop_
_entity_poly.entity_id
_entity_poly.type
_entity_poly.pdbx_seq_one_letter_code
_entity_poly.pdbx_strand_id
1 'polypeptide(L)'
;MASPASFLRALVARLGRSSELPGLLLVNGTIILALLLVALGQDLAAVITLLVSIVSEWWLERRSPTTTLLLRQASAGPPLRFALRALVAVAASSRFDDRAALYSFVAVALLVVTGLCARALHAEYRRIGPLKPMRTRHIPGATRIDEEPTSRPVLVATVELAAVMPALFGAAWYDVLLVGAVAFGALMAGTVPEFLDSWRMRAAKRATGFTPQLSAVQEFIDEYQPEVVVHLSGPDTAAYQINTWIEALESLDQRVFVILRDHPLFEKMAPSTLPTLSLPAPSELLMLDFSSARVALYPSNTGNNIHLLRLPTMMSAFIGHGDSDKSASNNPFSRVYDELWVAGEAGADRYRRSGINIPEAQFRFVGRPQVHAIEPTPRIGDTEIPTVLYAPTWEGVNQLQEYSSLRAIGVELIDALLADGSVRVVYKPHPFTGQRDAKYRAAHASIARRLNEAKLRTGIDHRVVSSGSLTDWMNQSTALVSDISSVLSDWLAGEKPYAVFNHTGLSTKQFREQFPSSAAATILDREARGVDELIDVVTGRGPDQLAEYRSKLATYLLGPPEQRTLEAFREAVTAFVARSEAERAMYR
;
A
#
# COMPACT_ATOMS: atom_id res chain seq x y z
N MET A 1 4.52 -15.71 -17.59
CA MET A 1 3.12 -15.90 -18.03
C MET A 1 2.56 -17.13 -17.31
N ALA A 2 1.51 -16.96 -16.52
CA ALA A 2 0.86 -18.10 -15.87
C ALA A 2 0.19 -19.00 -16.91
N SER A 3 0.23 -20.33 -16.73
CA SER A 3 -0.40 -21.25 -17.68
C SER A 3 -1.94 -21.07 -17.68
N PRO A 4 -2.62 -21.30 -18.82
CA PRO A 4 -4.09 -21.22 -18.88
C PRO A 4 -4.78 -22.06 -17.82
N ALA A 5 -4.21 -23.19 -17.44
CA ALA A 5 -4.76 -24.09 -16.41
C ALA A 5 -4.60 -23.52 -14.97
N SER A 6 -3.55 -22.75 -14.67
CA SER A 6 -3.40 -22.09 -13.38
C SER A 6 -4.32 -20.88 -13.24
N PHE A 7 -4.55 -20.16 -14.34
CA PHE A 7 -5.49 -19.08 -14.43
C PHE A 7 -6.94 -19.57 -14.21
N LEU A 8 -7.33 -20.66 -14.89
CA LEU A 8 -8.68 -21.24 -14.76
C LEU A 8 -8.95 -21.73 -13.34
N ARG A 9 -7.96 -22.38 -12.69
CA ARG A 9 -8.07 -22.81 -11.28
C ARG A 9 -8.20 -21.62 -10.32
N ALA A 10 -7.45 -20.56 -10.52
CA ALA A 10 -7.57 -19.34 -9.71
C ALA A 10 -8.93 -18.65 -9.90
N LEU A 11 -9.44 -18.62 -11.13
CA LEU A 11 -10.76 -18.09 -11.48
C LEU A 11 -11.88 -18.90 -10.80
N VAL A 12 -11.86 -20.23 -10.93
CA VAL A 12 -12.85 -21.14 -10.32
C VAL A 12 -12.82 -21.08 -8.79
N ALA A 13 -11.62 -21.04 -8.18
CA ALA A 13 -11.47 -20.92 -6.73
C ALA A 13 -12.00 -19.57 -6.20
N ARG A 14 -11.91 -18.52 -6.99
CA ARG A 14 -12.39 -17.17 -6.63
C ARG A 14 -13.89 -17.01 -6.86
N LEU A 15 -14.41 -17.55 -7.96
CA LEU A 15 -15.86 -17.56 -8.26
C LEU A 15 -16.67 -18.39 -7.25
N GLY A 16 -16.10 -19.46 -6.71
CA GLY A 16 -16.74 -20.27 -5.67
C GLY A 16 -16.83 -19.59 -4.29
N ARG A 17 -16.14 -18.45 -4.09
CA ARG A 17 -16.12 -17.68 -2.82
C ARG A 17 -16.80 -16.32 -2.91
N SER A 18 -17.25 -15.88 -4.10
CA SER A 18 -17.72 -14.52 -4.30
C SER A 18 -19.22 -14.45 -4.58
N SER A 19 -19.86 -13.43 -4.02
CA SER A 19 -21.22 -13.00 -4.37
C SER A 19 -21.36 -12.50 -5.82
N GLU A 20 -20.34 -12.64 -6.65
CA GLU A 20 -20.21 -12.10 -8.01
C GLU A 20 -20.66 -13.09 -9.10
N LEU A 21 -20.72 -14.39 -8.76
CA LEU A 21 -21.17 -15.43 -9.69
C LEU A 21 -22.57 -15.14 -10.29
N PRO A 22 -23.58 -14.70 -9.51
CA PRO A 22 -24.88 -14.34 -10.07
C PRO A 22 -24.81 -13.22 -11.11
N GLY A 23 -23.97 -12.21 -10.90
CA GLY A 23 -23.79 -11.11 -11.86
C GLY A 23 -23.16 -11.56 -13.18
N LEU A 24 -22.16 -12.43 -13.11
CA LEU A 24 -21.53 -13.02 -14.30
C LEU A 24 -22.49 -13.92 -15.08
N LEU A 25 -23.26 -14.75 -14.38
CA LEU A 25 -24.28 -15.60 -15.00
C LEU A 25 -25.39 -14.76 -15.64
N LEU A 26 -25.80 -13.67 -14.99
CA LEU A 26 -26.80 -12.76 -15.53
C LEU A 26 -26.31 -12.09 -16.81
N VAL A 27 -25.11 -11.53 -16.84
CA VAL A 27 -24.54 -10.82 -18.00
C VAL A 27 -24.36 -11.76 -19.21
N ASN A 28 -23.77 -12.93 -19.01
CA ASN A 28 -23.47 -13.85 -20.11
C ASN A 28 -24.70 -14.74 -20.46
N GLY A 29 -25.46 -15.14 -19.45
CA GLY A 29 -26.67 -15.93 -19.65
C GLY A 29 -27.75 -15.18 -20.43
N THR A 30 -27.89 -13.87 -20.23
CA THR A 30 -28.82 -13.04 -21.00
C THR A 30 -28.42 -12.93 -22.47
N ILE A 31 -27.12 -12.92 -22.82
CA ILE A 31 -26.68 -12.95 -24.22
C ILE A 31 -27.05 -14.29 -24.87
N ILE A 32 -26.81 -15.40 -24.19
CA ILE A 32 -27.18 -16.74 -24.69
C ILE A 32 -28.68 -16.85 -24.84
N LEU A 33 -29.44 -16.37 -23.86
CA LEU A 33 -30.91 -16.36 -23.93
C LEU A 33 -31.40 -15.50 -25.09
N ALA A 34 -30.81 -14.34 -25.33
CA ALA A 34 -31.17 -13.49 -26.47
C ALA A 34 -30.93 -14.19 -27.83
N LEU A 35 -29.79 -14.90 -27.96
CA LEU A 35 -29.51 -15.73 -29.15
C LEU A 35 -30.57 -16.82 -29.37
N LEU A 36 -30.98 -17.51 -28.30
CA LEU A 36 -32.01 -18.54 -28.36
C LEU A 36 -33.39 -17.93 -28.74
N LEU A 37 -33.74 -16.79 -28.18
CA LEU A 37 -35.00 -16.09 -28.48
C LEU A 37 -35.06 -15.67 -29.95
N VAL A 38 -33.94 -15.15 -30.52
CA VAL A 38 -33.87 -14.87 -31.97
C VAL A 38 -34.07 -16.16 -32.79
N ALA A 39 -33.41 -17.26 -32.40
CA ALA A 39 -33.56 -18.54 -33.10
C ALA A 39 -35.00 -19.05 -33.06
N LEU A 40 -35.76 -18.76 -32.00
CA LEU A 40 -37.16 -19.10 -31.83
C LEU A 40 -38.14 -18.08 -32.45
N GLY A 41 -37.65 -17.02 -33.09
CA GLY A 41 -38.50 -15.99 -33.69
C GLY A 41 -39.12 -15.01 -32.69
N GLN A 42 -38.60 -14.93 -31.47
CA GLN A 42 -39.09 -14.05 -30.41
C GLN A 42 -38.22 -12.77 -30.34
N ASP A 43 -38.18 -12.01 -31.42
CA ASP A 43 -37.21 -10.93 -31.64
C ASP A 43 -37.36 -9.77 -30.64
N LEU A 44 -38.61 -9.39 -30.28
CA LEU A 44 -38.83 -8.36 -29.26
C LEU A 44 -38.29 -8.79 -27.87
N ALA A 45 -38.52 -10.03 -27.49
CA ALA A 45 -38.04 -10.59 -26.23
C ALA A 45 -36.51 -10.68 -26.24
N ALA A 46 -35.90 -11.00 -27.38
CA ALA A 46 -34.44 -11.01 -27.54
C ALA A 46 -33.84 -9.62 -27.31
N VAL A 47 -34.42 -8.58 -27.88
CA VAL A 47 -33.96 -7.20 -27.73
C VAL A 47 -34.09 -6.71 -26.28
N ILE A 48 -35.20 -7.00 -25.61
CA ILE A 48 -35.38 -6.69 -24.17
C ILE A 48 -34.29 -7.39 -23.35
N THR A 49 -33.99 -8.65 -23.67
CA THR A 49 -32.97 -9.43 -22.98
C THR A 49 -31.56 -8.84 -23.20
N LEU A 50 -31.26 -8.27 -24.38
CA LEU A 50 -30.03 -7.53 -24.62
C LEU A 50 -29.93 -6.28 -23.75
N LEU A 51 -31.00 -5.53 -23.57
CA LEU A 51 -31.03 -4.37 -22.67
C LEU A 51 -30.69 -4.78 -21.22
N VAL A 52 -31.29 -5.88 -20.77
CA VAL A 52 -30.97 -6.45 -19.44
C VAL A 52 -29.49 -6.82 -19.34
N SER A 53 -28.91 -7.41 -20.40
CA SER A 53 -27.49 -7.73 -20.44
C SER A 53 -26.58 -6.49 -20.30
N ILE A 54 -26.91 -5.40 -21.02
CA ILE A 54 -26.16 -4.14 -20.99
C ILE A 54 -26.20 -3.52 -19.58
N VAL A 55 -27.37 -3.43 -18.99
CA VAL A 55 -27.58 -2.88 -17.64
C VAL A 55 -26.86 -3.72 -16.59
N SER A 56 -26.92 -5.05 -16.71
CA SER A 56 -26.25 -5.97 -15.80
C SER A 56 -24.71 -5.86 -15.88
N GLU A 57 -24.15 -5.67 -17.07
CA GLU A 57 -22.71 -5.42 -17.25
C GLU A 57 -22.28 -4.11 -16.61
N TRP A 58 -23.02 -3.04 -16.83
CA TRP A 58 -22.76 -1.75 -16.21
C TRP A 58 -22.80 -1.83 -14.67
N TRP A 59 -23.76 -2.59 -14.11
CA TRP A 59 -23.84 -2.83 -12.68
C TRP A 59 -22.64 -3.64 -12.15
N LEU A 60 -22.23 -4.70 -12.87
CA LEU A 60 -21.09 -5.54 -12.51
C LEU A 60 -19.77 -4.75 -12.54
N GLU A 61 -19.57 -3.90 -13.55
CA GLU A 61 -18.37 -3.06 -13.66
C GLU A 61 -18.21 -2.09 -12.47
N ARG A 62 -19.32 -1.57 -11.96
CA ARG A 62 -19.31 -0.69 -10.80
C ARG A 62 -19.07 -1.43 -9.48
N ARG A 63 -19.59 -2.63 -9.34
CA ARG A 63 -19.60 -3.37 -8.09
C ARG A 63 -18.37 -4.27 -7.91
N SER A 64 -17.75 -4.71 -8.98
CA SER A 64 -16.61 -5.63 -8.95
C SER A 64 -15.54 -5.33 -10.01
N PRO A 65 -14.72 -4.29 -9.78
CA PRO A 65 -13.61 -3.93 -10.69
C PRO A 65 -12.62 -5.08 -10.89
N THR A 66 -12.38 -5.90 -9.87
CA THR A 66 -11.42 -7.01 -9.93
C THR A 66 -11.88 -8.14 -10.84
N THR A 67 -13.16 -8.51 -10.80
CA THR A 67 -13.73 -9.52 -11.71
C THR A 67 -13.73 -9.03 -13.14
N THR A 68 -14.07 -7.76 -13.36
CA THR A 68 -14.00 -7.12 -14.68
C THR A 68 -12.58 -7.14 -15.24
N LEU A 69 -11.56 -6.87 -14.42
CA LEU A 69 -10.15 -6.95 -14.81
C LEU A 69 -9.76 -8.37 -15.24
N LEU A 70 -10.15 -9.39 -14.48
CA LEU A 70 -9.87 -10.79 -14.79
C LEU A 70 -10.53 -11.23 -16.11
N LEU A 71 -11.77 -10.83 -16.36
CA LEU A 71 -12.47 -11.11 -17.62
C LEU A 71 -11.78 -10.42 -18.81
N ARG A 72 -11.29 -9.21 -18.63
CA ARG A 72 -10.50 -8.49 -19.65
C ARG A 72 -9.20 -9.23 -19.96
N GLN A 73 -8.50 -9.74 -18.95
CA GLN A 73 -7.27 -10.54 -19.12
C GLN A 73 -7.53 -11.87 -19.83
N ALA A 74 -8.72 -12.46 -19.65
CA ALA A 74 -9.14 -13.70 -20.33
C ALA A 74 -9.69 -13.47 -21.75
N SER A 75 -9.58 -12.24 -22.31
CA SER A 75 -10.20 -11.85 -23.59
C SER A 75 -11.74 -12.03 -23.63
N ALA A 76 -12.36 -12.26 -22.49
CA ALA A 76 -13.82 -12.39 -22.31
C ALA A 76 -14.43 -11.07 -21.79
N GLY A 77 -13.81 -9.95 -22.10
CA GLY A 77 -14.21 -8.63 -21.64
C GLY A 77 -15.33 -8.00 -22.47
N PRO A 78 -15.67 -6.72 -22.20
CA PRO A 78 -16.72 -5.97 -22.89
C PRO A 78 -16.67 -6.04 -24.43
N PRO A 79 -15.49 -6.08 -25.10
CA PRO A 79 -15.44 -6.16 -26.55
C PRO A 79 -16.09 -7.41 -27.16
N LEU A 80 -15.88 -8.57 -26.54
CA LEU A 80 -16.48 -9.81 -27.02
C LEU A 80 -18.01 -9.80 -26.82
N ARG A 81 -18.45 -9.35 -25.65
CA ARG A 81 -19.88 -9.24 -25.34
C ARG A 81 -20.59 -8.23 -26.25
N PHE A 82 -19.95 -7.11 -26.54
CA PHE A 82 -20.44 -6.14 -27.52
C PHE A 82 -20.63 -6.79 -28.90
N ALA A 83 -19.63 -7.53 -29.40
CA ALA A 83 -19.73 -8.21 -30.69
C ALA A 83 -20.87 -9.24 -30.73
N LEU A 84 -21.05 -10.01 -29.65
CA LEU A 84 -22.15 -10.98 -29.54
C LEU A 84 -23.51 -10.30 -29.49
N ARG A 85 -23.67 -9.20 -28.75
CA ARG A 85 -24.90 -8.41 -28.71
C ARG A 85 -25.23 -7.77 -30.06
N ALA A 86 -24.22 -7.25 -30.75
CA ALA A 86 -24.36 -6.70 -32.08
C ALA A 86 -24.83 -7.77 -33.07
N LEU A 87 -24.28 -8.98 -32.98
CA LEU A 87 -24.70 -10.11 -33.80
C LEU A 87 -26.20 -10.47 -33.57
N VAL A 88 -26.61 -10.49 -32.30
CA VAL A 88 -28.04 -10.75 -31.95
C VAL A 88 -28.93 -9.64 -32.49
N ALA A 89 -28.53 -8.38 -32.36
CA ALA A 89 -29.30 -7.24 -32.88
C ALA A 89 -29.48 -7.30 -34.42
N VAL A 90 -28.41 -7.64 -35.15
CA VAL A 90 -28.45 -7.82 -36.62
C VAL A 90 -29.32 -8.99 -36.99
N ALA A 91 -29.20 -10.13 -36.32
CA ALA A 91 -30.01 -11.31 -36.59
C ALA A 91 -31.51 -11.09 -36.32
N ALA A 92 -31.83 -10.34 -35.28
CA ALA A 92 -33.23 -9.96 -35.00
C ALA A 92 -33.81 -9.04 -36.10
N SER A 93 -33.02 -8.02 -36.50
CA SER A 93 -33.48 -7.04 -37.52
C SER A 93 -33.62 -7.63 -38.93
N SER A 94 -32.83 -8.65 -39.28
CA SER A 94 -32.89 -9.30 -40.59
C SER A 94 -34.21 -10.01 -40.92
N ARG A 95 -35.09 -10.19 -39.95
CA ARG A 95 -36.37 -10.85 -40.13
C ARG A 95 -37.53 -9.90 -40.41
N PHE A 96 -37.32 -8.58 -40.29
CA PHE A 96 -38.41 -7.62 -40.43
C PHE A 96 -38.63 -7.13 -41.88
N ASP A 97 -37.55 -6.83 -42.58
CA ASP A 97 -37.55 -6.43 -44.00
C ASP A 97 -36.08 -6.39 -44.48
N ASP A 98 -35.86 -6.69 -45.77
CA ASP A 98 -34.50 -6.65 -46.37
C ASP A 98 -33.86 -5.27 -46.28
N ARG A 99 -34.64 -4.19 -46.38
CA ARG A 99 -34.15 -2.83 -46.19
C ARG A 99 -33.82 -2.52 -44.75
N ALA A 100 -34.66 -2.97 -43.80
CA ALA A 100 -34.37 -2.82 -42.36
C ALA A 100 -33.13 -3.62 -41.95
N ALA A 101 -32.94 -4.80 -42.53
CA ALA A 101 -31.71 -5.60 -42.33
C ALA A 101 -30.46 -4.87 -42.82
N LEU A 102 -30.52 -4.28 -44.03
CA LEU A 102 -29.37 -3.50 -44.57
C LEU A 102 -29.07 -2.27 -43.72
N TYR A 103 -30.08 -1.50 -43.33
CA TYR A 103 -29.89 -0.31 -42.49
C TYR A 103 -29.38 -0.67 -41.09
N SER A 104 -29.87 -1.73 -40.48
CA SER A 104 -29.37 -2.24 -39.20
C SER A 104 -27.93 -2.73 -39.30
N PHE A 105 -27.58 -3.43 -40.38
CA PHE A 105 -26.22 -3.87 -40.65
C PHE A 105 -25.28 -2.67 -40.79
N VAL A 106 -25.66 -1.67 -41.58
CA VAL A 106 -24.85 -0.44 -41.76
C VAL A 106 -24.72 0.33 -40.44
N ALA A 107 -25.80 0.46 -39.67
CA ALA A 107 -25.77 1.10 -38.36
C ALA A 107 -24.85 0.36 -37.37
N VAL A 108 -24.95 -0.97 -37.32
CA VAL A 108 -24.05 -1.80 -36.47
C VAL A 108 -22.61 -1.73 -36.97
N ALA A 109 -22.38 -1.78 -38.27
CA ALA A 109 -21.01 -1.64 -38.83
C ALA A 109 -20.41 -0.27 -38.49
N LEU A 110 -21.15 0.82 -38.63
CA LEU A 110 -20.72 2.16 -38.22
C LEU A 110 -20.45 2.24 -36.71
N LEU A 111 -21.26 1.61 -35.88
CA LEU A 111 -21.08 1.57 -34.44
C LEU A 111 -19.86 0.72 -34.03
N VAL A 112 -19.61 -0.39 -34.73
CA VAL A 112 -18.40 -1.19 -34.52
C VAL A 112 -17.17 -0.38 -34.90
N VAL A 113 -17.16 0.29 -36.06
CA VAL A 113 -16.06 1.12 -36.52
C VAL A 113 -15.82 2.29 -35.57
N THR A 114 -16.86 3.02 -35.18
CA THR A 114 -16.75 4.13 -34.22
C THR A 114 -16.35 3.65 -32.83
N GLY A 115 -16.84 2.50 -32.37
CA GLY A 115 -16.39 1.87 -31.13
C GLY A 115 -14.93 1.41 -31.18
N LEU A 116 -14.44 0.93 -32.32
CA LEU A 116 -13.01 0.62 -32.52
C LEU A 116 -12.17 1.89 -32.55
N CYS A 117 -12.62 2.94 -33.23
CA CYS A 117 -11.96 4.24 -33.23
C CYS A 117 -11.92 4.85 -31.83
N ALA A 118 -13.02 4.84 -31.07
CA ALA A 118 -13.04 5.30 -29.68
C ALA A 118 -12.09 4.51 -28.79
N ARG A 119 -11.97 3.19 -28.99
CA ARG A 119 -11.00 2.37 -28.26
C ARG A 119 -9.56 2.63 -28.69
N ALA A 120 -9.30 2.83 -29.96
CA ALA A 120 -7.98 3.22 -30.45
C ALA A 120 -7.56 4.58 -29.89
N LEU A 121 -8.49 5.54 -29.86
CA LEU A 121 -8.28 6.85 -29.22
C LEU A 121 -8.08 6.72 -27.70
N HIS A 122 -8.85 5.89 -27.04
CA HIS A 122 -8.69 5.63 -25.61
C HIS A 122 -7.39 4.85 -25.31
N ALA A 123 -6.97 3.94 -26.17
CA ALA A 123 -5.68 3.25 -26.07
C ALA A 123 -4.52 4.22 -26.31
N GLU A 124 -4.64 5.12 -27.29
CA GLU A 124 -3.66 6.18 -27.55
C GLU A 124 -3.66 7.22 -26.41
N TYR A 125 -4.83 7.58 -25.88
CA TYR A 125 -4.94 8.41 -24.68
C TYR A 125 -4.26 7.76 -23.47
N ARG A 126 -4.44 6.45 -23.24
CA ARG A 126 -3.71 5.70 -22.21
C ARG A 126 -2.22 5.56 -22.48
N ARG A 127 -1.80 5.51 -23.73
CA ARG A 127 -0.40 5.41 -24.15
C ARG A 127 0.33 6.74 -24.05
N ILE A 128 -0.35 7.84 -24.39
CA ILE A 128 0.12 9.20 -24.12
C ILE A 128 0.04 9.44 -22.62
N GLY A 129 -0.79 8.67 -21.94
CA GLY A 129 -1.18 8.66 -20.54
C GLY A 129 -1.96 9.92 -20.17
N PRO A 130 -3.11 9.81 -19.49
CA PRO A 130 -3.49 10.89 -18.63
C PRO A 130 -2.24 11.19 -17.78
N LEU A 131 -1.88 12.45 -17.71
CA LEU A 131 -0.86 12.89 -16.78
C LEU A 131 -1.30 12.31 -15.43
N LYS A 132 -0.54 11.35 -14.88
CA LYS A 132 -0.94 10.73 -13.61
C LYS A 132 -1.13 11.82 -12.56
N PRO A 133 -2.05 11.68 -11.60
CA PRO A 133 -2.25 12.70 -10.60
C PRO A 133 -0.93 13.11 -9.99
N MET A 134 -0.72 14.41 -9.94
CA MET A 134 0.38 15.02 -9.23
C MET A 134 -0.22 15.79 -8.07
N ARG A 135 0.24 15.55 -6.86
CA ARG A 135 -0.16 16.30 -5.67
C ARG A 135 1.05 16.83 -4.97
N THR A 136 0.88 17.98 -4.37
CA THR A 136 1.97 18.66 -3.67
C THR A 136 1.51 19.15 -2.30
N ARG A 137 2.48 19.19 -1.39
CA ARG A 137 2.36 19.86 -0.10
C ARG A 137 3.51 20.83 0.01
N HIS A 138 3.24 22.07 0.38
CA HIS A 138 4.23 23.16 0.47
C HIS A 138 4.97 23.49 -0.85
N ILE A 139 4.35 23.20 -2.00
CA ILE A 139 4.84 23.58 -3.33
C ILE A 139 3.70 24.31 -4.04
N PRO A 140 3.74 25.66 -4.12
CA PRO A 140 2.66 26.46 -4.69
C PRO A 140 2.44 26.18 -6.18
N GLY A 141 1.19 26.28 -6.65
CA GLY A 141 0.84 26.22 -8.07
C GLY A 141 1.01 24.86 -8.77
N ALA A 142 1.55 23.86 -8.09
CA ALA A 142 1.99 22.62 -8.72
C ALA A 142 0.97 21.46 -8.63
N THR A 143 -0.13 21.59 -7.87
CA THR A 143 -1.09 20.50 -7.72
C THR A 143 -1.88 20.29 -9.01
N ARG A 144 -1.82 19.06 -9.53
CA ARG A 144 -2.65 18.58 -10.61
C ARG A 144 -3.57 17.48 -10.06
N ILE A 145 -4.84 17.81 -9.90
CA ILE A 145 -5.86 16.81 -9.63
C ILE A 145 -6.21 16.24 -11.00
N ASP A 146 -5.93 14.97 -11.25
CA ASP A 146 -6.56 14.30 -12.37
C ASP A 146 -8.05 14.25 -12.03
N GLU A 147 -8.81 14.93 -12.84
CA GLU A 147 -10.06 14.33 -13.25
C GLU A 147 -9.61 13.06 -13.99
N GLU A 148 -9.61 11.88 -13.32
CA GLU A 148 -9.63 10.64 -14.07
C GLU A 148 -10.68 10.88 -15.14
N PRO A 149 -10.34 10.74 -16.45
CA PRO A 149 -11.38 10.57 -17.42
C PRO A 149 -12.07 9.35 -16.91
N THR A 150 -13.15 9.58 -16.19
CA THR A 150 -14.06 8.52 -15.82
C THR A 150 -14.26 7.83 -17.14
N SER A 151 -13.64 6.63 -17.29
CA SER A 151 -13.99 5.73 -18.38
C SER A 151 -15.47 5.66 -18.22
N ARG A 152 -16.17 6.55 -18.99
CA ARG A 152 -17.55 6.84 -18.70
C ARG A 152 -18.27 5.54 -19.05
N PRO A 153 -18.59 4.66 -18.05
CA PRO A 153 -19.41 3.46 -18.31
C PRO A 153 -20.70 3.85 -19.02
N VAL A 154 -21.12 5.09 -18.80
CA VAL A 154 -22.19 5.77 -19.51
C VAL A 154 -21.92 5.85 -21.01
N LEU A 155 -20.67 6.13 -21.46
CA LEU A 155 -20.39 6.23 -22.90
C LEU A 155 -20.46 4.86 -23.58
N VAL A 156 -19.90 3.82 -22.96
CA VAL A 156 -19.96 2.45 -23.49
C VAL A 156 -21.40 1.95 -23.51
N ALA A 157 -22.16 2.15 -22.43
CA ALA A 157 -23.57 1.79 -22.38
C ALA A 157 -24.41 2.63 -23.36
N THR A 158 -24.09 3.90 -23.57
CA THR A 158 -24.78 4.76 -24.56
C THR A 158 -24.50 4.28 -25.98
N VAL A 159 -23.26 3.88 -26.30
CA VAL A 159 -22.90 3.30 -27.59
C VAL A 159 -23.60 1.97 -27.83
N GLU A 160 -23.68 1.10 -26.83
CA GLU A 160 -24.39 -0.18 -26.94
C GLU A 160 -25.92 -0.01 -27.04
N LEU A 161 -26.50 0.91 -26.27
CA LEU A 161 -27.91 1.31 -26.40
C LEU A 161 -28.18 1.90 -27.77
N ALA A 162 -27.35 2.78 -28.29
CA ALA A 162 -27.47 3.34 -29.61
C ALA A 162 -27.37 2.26 -30.71
N ALA A 163 -26.63 1.17 -30.49
CA ALA A 163 -26.59 0.04 -31.41
C ALA A 163 -27.88 -0.83 -31.39
N VAL A 164 -28.46 -0.97 -30.20
CA VAL A 164 -29.69 -1.77 -30.03
C VAL A 164 -30.98 -1.00 -30.41
N MET A 165 -30.96 0.33 -30.25
CA MET A 165 -32.13 1.19 -30.54
C MET A 165 -32.58 1.13 -32.03
N PRO A 166 -31.73 1.12 -33.07
CA PRO A 166 -32.15 0.93 -34.45
C PRO A 166 -32.86 -0.41 -34.69
N ALA A 167 -32.43 -1.49 -34.00
CA ALA A 167 -33.11 -2.77 -34.08
C ALA A 167 -34.50 -2.75 -33.41
N LEU A 168 -34.64 -2.02 -32.29
CA LEU A 168 -35.91 -1.79 -31.59
C LEU A 168 -36.90 -0.93 -32.42
N PHE A 169 -36.39 0.19 -32.98
CA PHE A 169 -37.24 1.11 -33.74
C PHE A 169 -37.48 0.64 -35.16
N GLY A 170 -36.53 -0.08 -35.77
CA GLY A 170 -36.73 -0.73 -37.08
C GLY A 170 -37.84 -1.79 -37.03
N ALA A 171 -38.00 -2.46 -35.88
CA ALA A 171 -39.09 -3.39 -35.62
C ALA A 171 -40.46 -2.69 -35.41
N ALA A 172 -40.45 -1.44 -34.95
CA ALA A 172 -41.68 -0.73 -34.57
C ALA A 172 -42.06 0.42 -35.53
N TRP A 173 -41.12 1.08 -36.19
CA TRP A 173 -41.35 2.30 -36.97
C TRP A 173 -40.33 2.45 -38.12
N TYR A 174 -40.79 2.80 -39.30
CA TYR A 174 -40.07 2.85 -40.58
C TYR A 174 -38.93 3.91 -40.69
N ASP A 175 -38.58 4.63 -39.65
CA ASP A 175 -37.60 5.75 -39.75
C ASP A 175 -36.25 5.45 -39.14
N VAL A 176 -35.61 4.36 -39.61
CA VAL A 176 -34.30 3.86 -39.18
C VAL A 176 -33.17 4.87 -39.45
N LEU A 177 -33.33 5.71 -40.48
CA LEU A 177 -32.34 6.75 -40.82
C LEU A 177 -32.23 7.86 -39.76
N LEU A 178 -33.36 8.31 -39.22
CA LEU A 178 -33.39 9.33 -38.18
C LEU A 178 -32.76 8.82 -36.87
N VAL A 179 -33.13 7.60 -36.49
CA VAL A 179 -32.57 6.96 -35.26
C VAL A 179 -31.09 6.68 -35.42
N GLY A 180 -30.63 6.24 -36.58
CA GLY A 180 -29.21 6.07 -36.90
C GLY A 180 -28.42 7.40 -36.83
N ALA A 181 -28.99 8.48 -37.38
CA ALA A 181 -28.40 9.81 -37.34
C ALA A 181 -28.30 10.38 -35.91
N VAL A 182 -29.35 10.18 -35.10
CA VAL A 182 -29.34 10.60 -33.69
C VAL A 182 -28.29 9.79 -32.87
N ALA A 183 -28.23 8.48 -33.08
CA ALA A 183 -27.25 7.62 -32.43
C ALA A 183 -25.82 7.99 -32.83
N PHE A 184 -25.57 8.27 -34.11
CA PHE A 184 -24.27 8.77 -34.61
C PHE A 184 -23.94 10.14 -34.06
N GLY A 185 -24.88 11.07 -34.01
CA GLY A 185 -24.73 12.38 -33.42
C GLY A 185 -24.36 12.32 -31.92
N ALA A 186 -25.05 11.48 -31.16
CA ALA A 186 -24.76 11.24 -29.74
C ALA A 186 -23.36 10.64 -29.53
N LEU A 187 -22.97 9.69 -30.39
CA LEU A 187 -21.63 9.07 -30.34
C LEU A 187 -20.54 10.11 -30.66
N MET A 188 -20.76 10.94 -31.70
CA MET A 188 -19.82 12.01 -32.05
C MET A 188 -19.73 13.07 -30.95
N ALA A 189 -20.85 13.47 -30.36
CA ALA A 189 -20.87 14.41 -29.24
C ALA A 189 -20.10 13.90 -28.01
N GLY A 190 -20.08 12.58 -27.77
CA GLY A 190 -19.32 11.98 -26.68
C GLY A 190 -17.84 11.77 -26.98
N THR A 191 -17.48 11.45 -28.24
CA THR A 191 -16.08 11.08 -28.59
C THR A 191 -15.23 12.24 -29.08
N VAL A 192 -15.82 13.23 -29.75
CA VAL A 192 -15.08 14.38 -30.31
C VAL A 192 -14.45 15.26 -29.21
N PRO A 193 -15.11 15.59 -28.11
CA PRO A 193 -14.48 16.33 -27.01
C PRO A 193 -13.28 15.59 -26.42
N GLU A 194 -13.40 14.28 -26.16
CA GLU A 194 -12.30 13.46 -25.65
C GLU A 194 -11.10 13.41 -26.62
N PHE A 195 -11.38 13.33 -27.91
CA PHE A 195 -10.35 13.41 -28.94
C PHE A 195 -9.66 14.77 -28.96
N LEU A 196 -10.43 15.85 -28.94
CA LEU A 196 -9.88 17.21 -28.94
C LEU A 196 -9.03 17.48 -27.68
N ASP A 197 -9.48 17.03 -26.53
CA ASP A 197 -8.74 17.18 -25.28
C ASP A 197 -7.44 16.35 -25.29
N SER A 198 -7.51 15.12 -25.79
CA SER A 198 -6.31 14.28 -25.96
C SER A 198 -5.33 14.90 -26.96
N TRP A 199 -5.84 15.52 -28.03
CA TRP A 199 -5.01 16.17 -29.03
C TRP A 199 -4.39 17.47 -28.50
N ARG A 200 -5.14 18.28 -27.78
CA ARG A 200 -4.65 19.51 -27.11
C ARG A 200 -3.56 19.19 -26.09
N MET A 201 -3.75 18.17 -25.25
CA MET A 201 -2.73 17.72 -24.30
C MET A 201 -1.47 17.21 -25.00
N ARG A 202 -1.62 16.49 -26.13
CA ARG A 202 -0.49 16.05 -26.95
C ARG A 202 0.27 17.24 -27.55
N ALA A 203 -0.45 18.22 -28.02
CA ALA A 203 0.14 19.44 -28.59
C ALA A 203 0.89 20.24 -27.52
N ALA A 204 0.30 20.43 -26.33
CA ALA A 204 0.94 21.10 -25.21
C ALA A 204 2.21 20.36 -24.74
N LYS A 205 2.16 19.03 -24.62
CA LYS A 205 3.31 18.20 -24.23
C LYS A 205 4.43 18.22 -25.27
N ARG A 206 4.10 18.33 -26.55
CA ARG A 206 5.11 18.47 -27.65
C ARG A 206 5.73 19.85 -27.68
N ALA A 207 4.98 20.90 -27.34
CA ALA A 207 5.43 22.28 -27.42
C ALA A 207 6.40 22.68 -26.30
N THR A 208 6.22 22.14 -25.10
CA THR A 208 6.94 22.59 -23.90
C THR A 208 7.79 21.51 -23.21
N GLY A 209 7.58 20.22 -23.51
CA GLY A 209 8.18 19.12 -22.75
C GLY A 209 7.69 19.02 -21.30
N PHE A 210 7.24 20.15 -20.74
CA PHE A 210 6.70 20.29 -19.38
C PHE A 210 5.23 20.68 -19.41
N THR A 211 4.46 20.16 -18.46
CA THR A 211 3.14 20.73 -18.14
C THR A 211 3.31 21.97 -17.27
N PRO A 212 2.37 22.92 -17.25
CA PRO A 212 2.46 24.09 -16.36
C PRO A 212 2.71 23.72 -14.89
N GLN A 213 2.10 22.62 -14.43
CA GLN A 213 2.28 22.13 -13.05
C GLN A 213 3.69 21.55 -12.83
N LEU A 214 4.25 20.84 -13.80
CA LEU A 214 5.62 20.32 -13.70
C LEU A 214 6.64 21.47 -13.77
N SER A 215 6.35 22.52 -14.55
CA SER A 215 7.15 23.75 -14.56
C SER A 215 7.13 24.43 -13.19
N ALA A 216 5.97 24.55 -12.53
CA ALA A 216 5.89 25.11 -11.19
C ALA A 216 6.67 24.27 -10.15
N VAL A 217 6.71 22.93 -10.31
CA VAL A 217 7.58 22.08 -9.46
C VAL A 217 9.05 22.40 -9.73
N GLN A 218 9.45 22.54 -10.99
CA GLN A 218 10.83 22.87 -11.33
C GLN A 218 11.24 24.24 -10.81
N GLU A 219 10.41 25.26 -11.01
CA GLU A 219 10.64 26.60 -10.45
C GLU A 219 10.82 26.58 -8.94
N PHE A 220 9.99 25.78 -8.24
CA PHE A 220 10.14 25.58 -6.79
C PHE A 220 11.46 24.89 -6.45
N ILE A 221 11.87 23.82 -7.17
CA ILE A 221 13.14 23.13 -6.95
C ILE A 221 14.32 24.11 -7.17
N ASP A 222 14.25 24.94 -8.20
CA ASP A 222 15.28 25.92 -8.55
C ASP A 222 15.41 27.02 -7.50
N GLU A 223 14.30 27.41 -6.85
CA GLU A 223 14.30 28.37 -5.75
C GLU A 223 14.71 27.72 -4.42
N TYR A 224 14.10 26.61 -4.09
CA TYR A 224 14.30 25.91 -2.81
C TYR A 224 15.68 25.27 -2.70
N GLN A 225 16.27 24.83 -3.84
CA GLN A 225 17.61 24.20 -3.92
C GLN A 225 17.76 23.03 -2.93
N PRO A 226 16.93 21.96 -3.02
CA PRO A 226 17.02 20.83 -2.10
C PRO A 226 18.42 20.18 -2.12
N GLU A 227 18.94 19.84 -0.94
CA GLU A 227 20.20 19.12 -0.77
C GLU A 227 19.99 17.64 -0.51
N VAL A 228 18.88 17.30 0.16
CA VAL A 228 18.48 15.94 0.52
C VAL A 228 17.15 15.61 -0.14
N VAL A 229 17.09 14.53 -0.90
CA VAL A 229 15.84 13.99 -1.46
C VAL A 229 15.46 12.71 -0.75
N VAL A 230 14.22 12.60 -0.28
CA VAL A 230 13.69 11.37 0.30
C VAL A 230 12.71 10.74 -0.69
N HIS A 231 12.93 9.46 -1.04
CA HIS A 231 12.12 8.79 -2.06
C HIS A 231 11.42 7.56 -1.49
N LEU A 232 10.11 7.50 -1.65
CA LEU A 232 9.30 6.34 -1.25
C LEU A 232 8.30 5.94 -2.32
N SER A 233 8.16 4.62 -2.52
CA SER A 233 7.12 4.00 -3.33
C SER A 233 6.50 2.83 -2.57
N GLY A 234 5.20 2.62 -2.73
CA GLY A 234 4.48 1.50 -2.12
C GLY A 234 2.98 1.75 -1.99
N PRO A 235 2.21 0.78 -1.51
CA PRO A 235 0.79 0.94 -1.23
C PRO A 235 0.55 1.96 -0.09
N ASP A 236 -0.70 2.37 0.11
CA ASP A 236 -1.09 3.28 1.20
C ASP A 236 -0.67 2.77 2.59
N THR A 237 -0.69 1.46 2.76
CA THR A 237 -0.24 0.80 3.98
C THR A 237 1.26 0.99 4.27
N ALA A 238 2.05 1.44 3.31
CA ALA A 238 3.47 1.72 3.48
C ALA A 238 3.78 3.13 4.01
N ALA A 239 2.78 3.98 4.21
CA ALA A 239 3.00 5.36 4.67
C ALA A 239 3.71 5.45 6.03
N TYR A 240 3.54 4.45 6.91
CA TYR A 240 4.29 4.40 8.17
C TYR A 240 5.81 4.43 7.96
N GLN A 241 6.29 3.95 6.82
CA GLN A 241 7.73 3.88 6.50
C GLN A 241 8.36 5.27 6.37
N ILE A 242 7.64 6.26 5.85
CA ILE A 242 8.10 7.65 5.84
C ILE A 242 7.71 8.36 7.14
N ASN A 243 6.55 8.04 7.72
CA ASN A 243 6.06 8.71 8.92
C ASN A 243 6.99 8.55 10.12
N THR A 244 7.70 7.42 10.22
CA THR A 244 8.71 7.20 11.27
C THR A 244 9.95 8.07 11.13
N TRP A 245 10.16 8.69 9.96
CA TRP A 245 11.31 9.54 9.69
C TRP A 245 11.01 11.04 9.71
N ILE A 246 9.73 11.45 9.71
CA ILE A 246 9.35 12.87 9.54
C ILE A 246 10.07 13.75 10.56
N GLU A 247 10.01 13.42 11.85
CA GLU A 247 10.64 14.19 12.92
C GLU A 247 12.17 14.31 12.72
N ALA A 248 12.84 13.21 12.39
CA ALA A 248 14.27 13.21 12.12
C ALA A 248 14.62 14.03 10.86
N LEU A 249 13.81 13.95 9.80
CA LEU A 249 14.00 14.72 8.58
C LEU A 249 13.75 16.22 8.78
N GLU A 250 12.75 16.57 9.58
CA GLU A 250 12.46 17.99 9.93
C GLU A 250 13.51 18.59 10.85
N SER A 251 14.27 17.76 11.57
CA SER A 251 15.39 18.21 12.42
C SER A 251 16.66 18.52 11.65
N LEU A 252 16.74 18.21 10.35
CA LEU A 252 17.94 18.44 9.53
C LEU A 252 18.14 19.93 9.22
N ASP A 253 19.41 20.34 9.16
CA ASP A 253 19.79 21.69 8.71
C ASP A 253 19.71 21.82 7.17
N GLN A 254 19.82 20.70 6.46
CA GLN A 254 19.73 20.62 5.00
C GLN A 254 18.29 20.78 4.51
N ARG A 255 18.13 21.35 3.34
CA ARG A 255 16.83 21.48 2.67
C ARG A 255 16.38 20.13 2.14
N VAL A 256 15.36 19.57 2.77
CA VAL A 256 14.80 18.24 2.45
C VAL A 256 13.63 18.37 1.48
N PHE A 257 13.58 17.51 0.47
CA PHE A 257 12.48 17.39 -0.49
C PHE A 257 11.99 15.95 -0.56
N VAL A 258 10.69 15.72 -0.36
CA VAL A 258 10.09 14.38 -0.32
C VAL A 258 9.41 14.03 -1.64
N ILE A 259 9.74 12.88 -2.21
CA ILE A 259 9.13 12.33 -3.42
C ILE A 259 8.40 11.04 -3.12
N LEU A 260 7.08 11.04 -3.29
CA LEU A 260 6.21 9.88 -3.17
C LEU A 260 5.78 9.42 -4.57
N ARG A 261 5.95 8.12 -4.86
CA ARG A 261 5.64 7.59 -6.19
C ARG A 261 4.20 7.13 -6.35
N ASP A 262 3.48 7.01 -5.26
CA ASP A 262 2.13 6.47 -5.24
C ASP A 262 1.20 7.42 -4.50
N HIS A 263 0.09 7.77 -5.14
CA HIS A 263 -0.86 8.74 -4.62
C HIS A 263 -1.45 8.38 -3.24
N PRO A 264 -1.82 7.11 -2.97
CA PRO A 264 -2.32 6.72 -1.67
C PRO A 264 -1.34 6.95 -0.51
N LEU A 265 -0.03 6.92 -0.78
CA LEU A 265 1.00 7.27 0.22
C LEU A 265 0.91 8.73 0.65
N PHE A 266 0.68 9.65 -0.30
CA PHE A 266 0.56 11.07 -0.03
C PHE A 266 -0.61 11.37 0.92
N GLU A 267 -1.75 10.70 0.72
CA GLU A 267 -2.93 10.85 1.57
C GLU A 267 -2.73 10.33 3.01
N LYS A 268 -1.87 9.33 3.17
CA LYS A 268 -1.60 8.67 4.46
C LYS A 268 -0.33 9.15 5.14
N MET A 269 0.45 10.00 4.47
CA MET A 269 1.60 10.66 5.09
C MET A 269 1.13 11.59 6.21
N ALA A 270 1.76 11.48 7.37
CA ALA A 270 1.48 12.34 8.51
C ALA A 270 1.69 13.84 8.16
N PRO A 271 1.08 14.76 8.90
CA PRO A 271 1.38 16.19 8.77
C PRO A 271 2.88 16.44 8.86
N SER A 272 3.40 17.29 7.96
CA SER A 272 4.82 17.64 7.89
C SER A 272 4.99 19.00 7.27
N THR A 273 6.07 19.69 7.63
CA THR A 273 6.52 20.97 7.05
C THR A 273 7.35 20.79 5.77
N LEU A 274 7.76 19.54 5.47
CA LEU A 274 8.64 19.23 4.34
C LEU A 274 7.91 19.39 2.99
N PRO A 275 8.50 20.10 2.01
CA PRO A 275 8.00 20.10 0.64
C PRO A 275 7.88 18.68 0.10
N THR A 276 6.66 18.31 -0.30
CA THR A 276 6.35 16.93 -0.70
C THR A 276 5.68 16.92 -2.06
N LEU A 277 6.22 16.10 -2.96
CA LEU A 277 5.72 15.86 -4.30
C LEU A 277 5.24 14.41 -4.43
N SER A 278 3.98 14.20 -4.77
CA SER A 278 3.47 12.91 -5.24
C SER A 278 3.50 12.89 -6.76
N LEU A 279 4.42 12.09 -7.33
CA LEU A 279 4.63 12.01 -8.78
C LEU A 279 4.74 10.55 -9.25
N PRO A 280 3.61 9.91 -9.61
CA PRO A 280 3.60 8.51 -10.04
C PRO A 280 4.27 8.23 -11.39
N ALA A 281 4.38 9.23 -12.28
CA ALA A 281 4.94 9.06 -13.62
C ALA A 281 6.49 9.06 -13.59
N PRO A 282 7.16 7.93 -13.96
CA PRO A 282 8.63 7.90 -13.98
C PRO A 282 9.24 8.89 -15.00
N SER A 283 8.59 9.06 -16.14
CA SER A 283 9.07 9.97 -17.18
C SER A 283 9.06 11.44 -16.73
N GLU A 284 8.07 11.85 -15.96
CA GLU A 284 8.01 13.21 -15.41
C GLU A 284 9.05 13.43 -14.31
N LEU A 285 9.31 12.42 -13.48
CA LEU A 285 10.38 12.50 -12.47
C LEU A 285 11.76 12.68 -13.12
N LEU A 286 12.02 11.97 -14.21
CA LEU A 286 13.30 12.08 -14.94
C LEU A 286 13.46 13.36 -15.76
N MET A 287 12.39 14.15 -15.90
CA MET A 287 12.44 15.47 -16.54
C MET A 287 12.81 16.58 -15.55
N LEU A 288 12.63 16.36 -14.25
CA LEU A 288 12.99 17.33 -13.21
C LEU A 288 14.49 17.36 -13.01
N ASP A 289 15.03 18.58 -12.89
CA ASP A 289 16.43 18.80 -12.55
C ASP A 289 16.61 18.91 -11.04
N PHE A 290 17.32 17.95 -10.48
CA PHE A 290 17.74 17.91 -9.08
C PHE A 290 19.25 18.17 -8.95
N SER A 291 19.85 19.01 -9.78
CA SER A 291 21.29 19.29 -9.75
C SER A 291 21.78 19.88 -8.43
N SER A 292 20.92 20.54 -7.66
CA SER A 292 21.20 21.01 -6.30
C SER A 292 21.29 19.87 -5.29
N ALA A 293 20.54 18.78 -5.47
CA ALA A 293 20.52 17.68 -4.53
C ALA A 293 21.86 16.92 -4.50
N ARG A 294 22.28 16.55 -3.32
CA ARG A 294 23.53 15.85 -3.03
C ARG A 294 23.32 14.40 -2.72
N VAL A 295 22.26 14.11 -1.96
CA VAL A 295 21.98 12.77 -1.46
C VAL A 295 20.51 12.41 -1.60
N ALA A 296 20.26 11.11 -1.81
CA ALA A 296 18.92 10.53 -1.82
C ALA A 296 18.79 9.47 -0.73
N LEU A 297 17.78 9.60 0.13
CA LEU A 297 17.48 8.69 1.23
C LEU A 297 16.27 7.83 0.90
N TYR A 298 16.37 6.52 1.15
CA TYR A 298 15.36 5.53 0.82
C TYR A 298 14.87 4.78 2.06
N PRO A 299 13.69 5.15 2.62
CA PRO A 299 13.10 4.45 3.76
C PRO A 299 12.62 3.03 3.45
N SER A 300 12.43 2.71 2.18
CA SER A 300 11.95 1.41 1.73
C SER A 300 12.70 0.90 0.50
N ASN A 301 12.81 -0.42 0.40
CA ASN A 301 13.50 -1.09 -0.70
C ASN A 301 12.48 -1.61 -1.72
N THR A 302 12.12 -0.79 -2.70
CA THR A 302 11.13 -1.10 -3.73
C THR A 302 11.73 -0.98 -5.13
N GLY A 303 11.16 -1.71 -6.11
CA GLY A 303 11.64 -1.67 -7.49
C GLY A 303 11.56 -0.29 -8.15
N ASN A 304 10.65 0.57 -7.69
CA ASN A 304 10.50 1.94 -8.22
C ASN A 304 11.64 2.89 -7.80
N ASN A 305 12.47 2.51 -6.83
CA ASN A 305 13.64 3.29 -6.41
C ASN A 305 14.64 3.47 -7.56
N ILE A 306 14.68 2.52 -8.51
CA ILE A 306 15.51 2.62 -9.71
C ILE A 306 15.26 3.91 -10.53
N HIS A 307 14.07 4.50 -10.43
CA HIS A 307 13.78 5.72 -11.19
C HIS A 307 14.60 6.93 -10.71
N LEU A 308 14.77 7.08 -9.38
CA LEU A 308 15.61 8.15 -8.83
C LEU A 308 17.10 7.75 -8.82
N LEU A 309 17.42 6.47 -8.60
CA LEU A 309 18.81 5.95 -8.65
C LEU A 309 19.48 6.12 -10.02
N ARG A 310 18.71 6.41 -11.07
CA ARG A 310 19.26 6.73 -12.41
C ARG A 310 19.85 8.14 -12.52
N LEU A 311 19.56 9.00 -11.55
CA LEU A 311 20.13 10.36 -11.55
C LEU A 311 21.55 10.29 -10.97
N PRO A 312 22.58 10.53 -11.77
CA PRO A 312 23.99 10.31 -11.37
C PRO A 312 24.53 11.39 -10.44
N THR A 313 23.70 12.39 -10.13
CA THR A 313 24.12 13.56 -9.38
C THR A 313 23.99 13.43 -7.87
N MET A 314 23.40 12.36 -7.36
CA MET A 314 23.17 12.13 -5.93
C MET A 314 23.78 10.82 -5.50
N MET A 315 24.46 10.83 -4.35
CA MET A 315 24.74 9.59 -3.63
C MET A 315 23.46 9.06 -2.98
N SER A 316 23.34 7.76 -2.84
CA SER A 316 22.15 7.07 -2.37
C SER A 316 22.38 6.31 -1.08
N ALA A 317 21.50 6.47 -0.08
CA ALA A 317 21.52 5.67 1.13
C ALA A 317 20.19 4.97 1.39
N PHE A 318 20.25 3.68 1.65
CA PHE A 318 19.11 2.95 2.18
C PHE A 318 19.09 3.12 3.70
N ILE A 319 18.07 3.81 4.21
CA ILE A 319 17.92 4.11 5.65
C ILE A 319 16.93 3.17 6.35
N GLY A 320 16.16 2.37 5.60
CA GLY A 320 15.12 1.50 6.16
C GLY A 320 14.00 2.26 6.88
N HIS A 321 13.12 1.55 7.55
CA HIS A 321 12.00 2.14 8.30
C HIS A 321 11.74 1.43 9.64
N GLY A 322 12.53 0.46 9.97
CA GLY A 322 12.47 -0.32 11.18
C GLY A 322 13.47 -1.46 11.14
N ASP A 323 13.91 -1.86 12.30
CA ASP A 323 14.87 -2.92 12.45
C ASP A 323 14.20 -4.12 13.13
N SER A 324 14.14 -5.27 12.47
CA SER A 324 13.56 -6.49 13.02
C SER A 324 14.28 -7.73 12.51
N ASP A 325 14.22 -8.81 13.30
CA ASP A 325 14.83 -10.09 12.93
C ASP A 325 14.01 -10.91 11.92
N LYS A 326 12.95 -10.31 11.36
CA LYS A 326 12.15 -10.96 10.31
C LYS A 326 12.95 -11.12 9.02
N SER A 327 12.77 -12.23 8.33
CA SER A 327 13.47 -12.53 7.06
C SER A 327 13.25 -11.48 5.95
N ALA A 328 12.14 -10.75 6.01
CA ALA A 328 11.84 -9.66 5.08
C ALA A 328 12.78 -8.44 5.20
N SER A 329 13.56 -8.35 6.29
CA SER A 329 14.52 -7.26 6.51
C SER A 329 15.78 -7.36 5.65
N ASN A 330 16.01 -8.49 4.96
CA ASN A 330 17.17 -8.72 4.10
C ASN A 330 16.73 -8.73 2.63
N ASN A 331 17.16 -7.73 1.87
CA ASN A 331 16.82 -7.65 0.44
C ASN A 331 18.10 -7.52 -0.41
N PRO A 332 18.35 -8.44 -1.37
CA PRO A 332 19.50 -8.35 -2.26
C PRO A 332 19.61 -7.05 -3.06
N PHE A 333 18.48 -6.38 -3.31
CA PHE A 333 18.47 -5.09 -3.99
C PHE A 333 19.20 -3.99 -3.20
N SER A 334 19.42 -4.17 -1.91
CA SER A 334 20.18 -3.22 -1.07
C SER A 334 21.61 -2.95 -1.58
N ARG A 335 22.17 -3.83 -2.40
CA ARG A 335 23.49 -3.65 -3.03
C ARG A 335 23.59 -2.46 -4.00
N VAL A 336 22.46 -1.93 -4.46
CA VAL A 336 22.44 -0.84 -5.46
C VAL A 336 22.68 0.54 -4.87
N TYR A 337 22.57 0.67 -3.55
CA TYR A 337 22.80 1.94 -2.87
C TYR A 337 24.29 2.14 -2.57
N ASP A 338 24.74 3.38 -2.54
CA ASP A 338 26.12 3.72 -2.18
C ASP A 338 26.39 3.40 -0.70
N GLU A 339 25.39 3.62 0.16
CA GLU A 339 25.49 3.31 1.59
C GLU A 339 24.23 2.58 2.09
N LEU A 340 24.46 1.65 3.03
CA LEU A 340 23.42 1.02 3.86
C LEU A 340 23.55 1.55 5.28
N TRP A 341 22.58 2.34 5.69
CA TRP A 341 22.54 2.87 7.03
C TRP A 341 21.84 1.88 7.95
N VAL A 342 22.55 1.41 8.94
CA VAL A 342 22.09 0.46 9.95
C VAL A 342 22.14 1.10 11.32
N ALA A 343 21.20 0.72 12.18
CA ALA A 343 21.15 1.26 13.54
C ALA A 343 22.33 0.81 14.39
N GLY A 344 22.63 -0.48 14.37
CA GLY A 344 23.73 -1.11 15.09
C GLY A 344 24.30 -2.29 14.33
N GLU A 345 25.25 -3.00 14.93
CA GLU A 345 25.97 -4.13 14.34
C GLU A 345 25.01 -5.26 13.89
N ALA A 346 23.90 -5.45 14.60
CA ALA A 346 22.88 -6.43 14.24
C ALA A 346 22.33 -6.22 12.81
N GLY A 347 22.25 -4.98 12.34
CA GLY A 347 21.82 -4.64 10.99
C GLY A 347 22.77 -5.20 9.94
N ALA A 348 24.07 -4.98 10.10
CA ALA A 348 25.11 -5.51 9.21
C ALA A 348 25.17 -7.05 9.28
N ASP A 349 25.13 -7.61 10.49
CA ASP A 349 25.15 -9.06 10.71
C ASP A 349 24.00 -9.80 10.05
N ARG A 350 22.81 -9.19 9.95
CA ARG A 350 21.70 -9.79 9.21
C ARG A 350 22.03 -9.98 7.74
N TYR A 351 22.64 -8.99 7.09
CA TYR A 351 23.09 -9.12 5.70
C TYR A 351 24.18 -10.17 5.55
N ARG A 352 25.19 -10.19 6.42
CA ARG A 352 26.27 -11.19 6.43
C ARG A 352 25.70 -12.60 6.57
N ARG A 353 24.78 -12.84 7.52
CA ARG A 353 24.13 -14.16 7.74
C ARG A 353 23.21 -14.57 6.62
N SER A 354 22.60 -13.64 5.90
CA SER A 354 21.72 -13.96 4.78
C SER A 354 22.44 -14.37 3.50
N GLY A 355 23.79 -14.28 3.48
CA GLY A 355 24.60 -14.60 2.31
C GLY A 355 24.51 -13.53 1.19
N ILE A 356 23.90 -12.39 1.46
CA ILE A 356 23.90 -11.26 0.54
C ILE A 356 25.25 -10.57 0.61
N ASN A 357 26.00 -10.61 -0.46
CA ASN A 357 27.33 -10.02 -0.53
C ASN A 357 27.23 -8.48 -0.62
N ILE A 358 27.21 -7.81 0.53
CA ILE A 358 27.33 -6.36 0.67
C ILE A 358 28.78 -6.04 1.08
N PRO A 359 29.49 -5.16 0.38
CA PRO A 359 30.81 -4.70 0.80
C PRO A 359 30.76 -4.04 2.19
N GLU A 360 31.70 -4.34 3.06
CA GLU A 360 31.75 -3.75 4.41
C GLU A 360 31.79 -2.22 4.36
N ALA A 361 32.46 -1.66 3.35
CA ALA A 361 32.53 -0.21 3.14
C ALA A 361 31.19 0.47 2.85
N GLN A 362 30.14 -0.30 2.49
CA GLN A 362 28.78 0.25 2.29
C GLN A 362 28.03 0.46 3.61
N PHE A 363 28.36 -0.28 4.68
CA PHE A 363 27.67 -0.12 5.96
C PHE A 363 28.06 1.19 6.62
N ARG A 364 27.04 1.89 7.15
CA ARG A 364 27.19 3.06 8.03
C ARG A 364 26.37 2.84 9.29
N PHE A 365 27.01 2.92 10.43
CA PHE A 365 26.38 2.80 11.73
C PHE A 365 25.94 4.18 12.18
N VAL A 366 24.65 4.46 12.01
CA VAL A 366 24.08 5.81 12.24
C VAL A 366 23.15 5.86 13.45
N GLY A 367 23.04 4.75 14.16
CA GLY A 367 22.08 4.63 15.25
C GLY A 367 20.64 4.59 14.77
N ARG A 368 19.71 4.82 15.71
CA ARG A 368 18.28 4.84 15.43
C ARG A 368 17.62 6.09 16.03
N PRO A 369 17.51 7.18 15.27
CA PRO A 369 16.98 8.45 15.79
C PRO A 369 15.54 8.35 16.26
N GLN A 370 14.73 7.41 15.73
CA GLN A 370 13.32 7.24 16.10
C GLN A 370 13.12 6.86 17.58
N VAL A 371 14.16 6.39 18.25
CA VAL A 371 14.06 6.00 19.66
C VAL A 371 14.53 7.09 20.63
N HIS A 372 14.92 8.27 20.14
CA HIS A 372 15.46 9.36 20.94
C HIS A 372 14.57 9.79 22.10
N ALA A 373 13.25 9.67 21.93
CA ALA A 373 12.26 10.03 22.93
C ALA A 373 11.84 8.86 23.84
N ILE A 374 12.48 7.68 23.73
CA ILE A 374 12.20 6.54 24.60
C ILE A 374 13.06 6.66 25.87
N GLU A 375 12.38 6.73 27.02
CA GLU A 375 12.99 6.91 28.31
C GLU A 375 13.25 5.56 29.00
N PRO A 376 14.41 5.37 29.66
CA PRO A 376 14.70 4.16 30.43
C PRO A 376 13.81 4.02 31.67
N THR A 377 13.42 5.14 32.28
CA THR A 377 12.55 5.13 33.46
C THR A 377 11.13 5.48 33.03
N PRO A 378 10.14 4.64 33.36
CA PRO A 378 8.75 4.95 33.04
C PRO A 378 8.29 6.19 33.82
N ARG A 379 7.43 7.01 33.21
CA ARG A 379 6.76 8.13 33.86
C ARG A 379 5.61 7.61 34.73
N ILE A 380 5.96 7.10 35.89
CA ILE A 380 5.01 6.57 36.88
C ILE A 380 5.02 7.52 38.06
N GLY A 381 3.83 7.90 38.55
CA GLY A 381 3.72 8.60 39.83
C GLY A 381 4.13 7.67 41.00
N ASP A 382 4.61 8.24 42.09
CA ASP A 382 5.21 7.53 43.22
C ASP A 382 4.31 6.46 43.91
N THR A 383 3.06 6.31 43.47
CA THR A 383 2.06 5.39 44.01
C THR A 383 1.43 4.45 42.97
N GLU A 384 1.98 4.38 41.75
CA GLU A 384 1.31 3.67 40.67
C GLU A 384 1.73 2.21 40.54
N ILE A 385 0.72 1.36 40.24
CA ILE A 385 0.88 -0.04 39.89
C ILE A 385 1.72 -0.19 38.62
N PRO A 386 2.73 -1.09 38.55
CA PRO A 386 3.51 -1.35 37.35
C PRO A 386 2.64 -1.63 36.13
N THR A 387 3.01 -1.10 34.99
CA THR A 387 2.25 -1.24 33.74
C THR A 387 2.93 -2.18 32.77
N VAL A 388 2.23 -3.21 32.34
CA VAL A 388 2.66 -4.12 31.27
C VAL A 388 1.97 -3.72 29.97
N LEU A 389 2.76 -3.33 28.97
CA LEU A 389 2.30 -3.05 27.60
C LEU A 389 2.27 -4.36 26.80
N TYR A 390 1.10 -4.80 26.39
CA TYR A 390 0.97 -5.89 25.41
C TYR A 390 0.78 -5.31 24.01
N ALA A 391 1.79 -5.43 23.17
CA ALA A 391 1.81 -4.88 21.81
C ALA A 391 2.14 -5.99 20.79
N PRO A 392 1.19 -6.87 20.45
CA PRO A 392 1.41 -7.94 19.48
C PRO A 392 1.50 -7.39 18.05
N THR A 393 2.24 -8.12 17.19
CA THR A 393 2.21 -7.88 15.74
C THR A 393 0.89 -8.37 15.12
N TRP A 394 0.63 -8.04 13.87
CA TRP A 394 -0.57 -8.46 13.15
C TRP A 394 -0.41 -9.85 12.50
N GLU A 395 -1.49 -10.39 11.94
CA GLU A 395 -1.58 -11.73 11.37
C GLU A 395 -0.65 -12.02 10.16
N GLY A 396 0.02 -11.00 9.62
CA GLY A 396 0.90 -11.15 8.47
C GLY A 396 0.15 -11.33 7.14
N VAL A 397 0.92 -11.52 6.05
CA VAL A 397 0.37 -11.68 4.69
C VAL A 397 0.04 -13.14 4.37
N ASN A 398 0.79 -14.07 4.95
CA ASN A 398 0.65 -15.52 4.79
C ASN A 398 1.10 -16.25 6.06
N GLN A 399 0.86 -17.56 6.11
CA GLN A 399 1.17 -18.39 7.28
C GLN A 399 2.67 -18.44 7.64
N LEU A 400 3.57 -18.25 6.67
CA LEU A 400 5.01 -18.22 6.93
C LEU A 400 5.48 -16.94 7.61
N GLN A 401 4.62 -15.92 7.62
CA GLN A 401 4.86 -14.61 8.25
C GLN A 401 4.00 -14.40 9.50
N GLU A 402 3.43 -15.47 10.05
CA GLU A 402 2.62 -15.42 11.27
C GLU A 402 3.52 -15.48 12.51
N TYR A 403 3.89 -14.31 13.02
CA TYR A 403 4.72 -14.16 14.22
C TYR A 403 3.88 -13.80 15.46
N SER A 404 2.58 -13.61 15.31
CA SER A 404 1.73 -12.99 16.33
C SER A 404 1.31 -13.95 17.43
N SER A 405 1.51 -13.52 18.68
CA SER A 405 1.00 -14.18 19.88
C SER A 405 -0.52 -14.08 20.03
N LEU A 406 -1.14 -13.09 19.39
CA LEU A 406 -2.53 -12.70 19.66
C LEU A 406 -3.53 -13.86 19.54
N ARG A 407 -3.44 -14.63 18.45
CA ARG A 407 -4.31 -15.80 18.23
C ARG A 407 -3.86 -17.02 19.03
N ALA A 408 -2.56 -17.16 19.24
CA ALA A 408 -1.97 -18.35 19.82
C ALA A 408 -2.15 -18.44 21.33
N ILE A 409 -1.86 -17.33 22.01
CA ILE A 409 -1.86 -17.24 23.49
C ILE A 409 -2.45 -15.94 24.04
N GLY A 410 -2.95 -15.03 23.17
CA GLY A 410 -3.29 -13.67 23.61
C GLY A 410 -4.33 -13.60 24.70
N VAL A 411 -5.29 -14.52 24.73
CA VAL A 411 -6.33 -14.60 25.75
C VAL A 411 -5.77 -15.16 27.06
N GLU A 412 -5.04 -16.26 26.98
CA GLU A 412 -4.36 -16.93 28.09
C GLU A 412 -3.32 -16.01 28.74
N LEU A 413 -2.57 -15.29 27.92
CA LEU A 413 -1.61 -14.28 28.36
C LEU A 413 -2.28 -13.17 29.18
N ILE A 414 -3.40 -12.63 28.70
CA ILE A 414 -4.14 -11.60 29.43
C ILE A 414 -4.70 -12.15 30.74
N ASP A 415 -5.26 -13.35 30.72
CA ASP A 415 -5.77 -13.98 31.93
C ASP A 415 -4.65 -14.17 32.99
N ALA A 416 -3.44 -14.60 32.57
CA ALA A 416 -2.26 -14.72 33.42
C ALA A 416 -1.80 -13.35 33.98
N LEU A 417 -1.71 -12.31 33.12
CA LEU A 417 -1.34 -10.95 33.57
C LEU A 417 -2.36 -10.34 34.57
N LEU A 418 -3.63 -10.72 34.47
CA LEU A 418 -4.68 -10.21 35.33
C LEU A 418 -4.88 -11.03 36.62
N ALA A 419 -4.32 -12.24 36.70
CA ALA A 419 -4.58 -13.18 37.80
C ALA A 419 -4.09 -12.67 39.16
N ASP A 420 -2.91 -12.05 39.18
CA ASP A 420 -2.27 -11.55 40.41
C ASP A 420 -2.82 -10.19 40.87
N GLY A 421 -3.36 -9.37 39.95
CA GLY A 421 -3.85 -8.03 40.27
C GLY A 421 -2.76 -7.03 40.66
N SER A 422 -1.48 -7.37 40.52
CA SER A 422 -0.34 -6.52 40.89
C SER A 422 0.15 -5.61 39.76
N VAL A 423 -0.37 -5.79 38.54
CA VAL A 423 0.02 -5.01 37.37
C VAL A 423 -1.17 -4.40 36.63
N ARG A 424 -0.98 -3.25 36.06
CA ARG A 424 -1.89 -2.67 35.07
C ARG A 424 -1.54 -3.21 33.70
N VAL A 425 -2.52 -3.57 32.89
CA VAL A 425 -2.34 -4.05 31.52
C VAL A 425 -2.84 -3.02 30.54
N VAL A 426 -1.97 -2.61 29.61
CA VAL A 426 -2.29 -1.79 28.44
C VAL A 426 -2.14 -2.66 27.20
N TYR A 427 -3.23 -2.91 26.50
CA TYR A 427 -3.23 -3.65 25.24
C TYR A 427 -3.29 -2.70 24.06
N LYS A 428 -2.25 -2.71 23.24
CA LYS A 428 -2.14 -1.91 22.00
C LYS A 428 -2.10 -2.84 20.78
N PRO A 429 -3.25 -3.15 20.17
CA PRO A 429 -3.29 -3.97 18.97
C PRO A 429 -2.61 -3.25 17.81
N HIS A 430 -2.03 -4.01 16.89
CA HIS A 430 -1.53 -3.45 15.63
C HIS A 430 -2.70 -2.90 14.80
N PRO A 431 -2.55 -1.78 14.05
CA PRO A 431 -3.64 -1.20 13.26
C PRO A 431 -4.31 -2.15 12.25
N PHE A 432 -3.59 -3.20 11.83
CA PHE A 432 -4.11 -4.22 10.90
C PHE A 432 -4.67 -5.46 11.58
N THR A 433 -4.69 -5.50 12.91
CA THR A 433 -5.22 -6.65 13.67
C THR A 433 -6.65 -6.98 13.24
N GLY A 434 -6.87 -8.23 12.84
CA GLY A 434 -8.19 -8.76 12.49
C GLY A 434 -8.74 -8.29 11.14
N GLN A 435 -7.97 -7.61 10.30
CA GLN A 435 -8.44 -7.20 8.97
C GLN A 435 -8.63 -8.40 8.03
N ARG A 436 -7.83 -9.44 8.17
CA ARG A 436 -7.82 -10.61 7.27
C ARG A 436 -8.40 -11.87 7.90
N ASP A 437 -8.18 -12.10 9.19
CA ASP A 437 -8.60 -13.32 9.88
C ASP A 437 -9.62 -13.03 10.99
N ALA A 438 -10.78 -13.70 10.91
CA ALA A 438 -11.85 -13.62 11.90
C ALA A 438 -11.42 -14.09 13.31
N LYS A 439 -10.46 -15.03 13.39
CA LYS A 439 -9.94 -15.54 14.67
C LYS A 439 -9.17 -14.45 15.43
N TYR A 440 -8.41 -13.61 14.70
CA TYR A 440 -7.74 -12.45 15.28
C TYR A 440 -8.74 -11.40 15.78
N ARG A 441 -9.83 -11.16 15.04
CA ARG A 441 -10.92 -10.28 15.51
C ARG A 441 -11.56 -10.81 16.78
N ALA A 442 -11.81 -12.11 16.85
CA ALA A 442 -12.39 -12.76 18.02
C ALA A 442 -11.47 -12.68 19.24
N ALA A 443 -10.16 -12.94 19.06
CA ALA A 443 -9.17 -12.81 20.14
C ALA A 443 -9.08 -11.36 20.63
N HIS A 444 -8.98 -10.38 19.74
CA HIS A 444 -9.00 -8.96 20.08
C HIS A 444 -10.24 -8.57 20.90
N ALA A 445 -11.44 -8.94 20.44
CA ALA A 445 -12.68 -8.66 21.15
C ALA A 445 -12.74 -9.33 22.52
N SER A 446 -12.21 -10.56 22.64
CA SER A 446 -12.14 -11.30 23.90
C SER A 446 -11.21 -10.63 24.91
N ILE A 447 -10.03 -10.18 24.46
CA ILE A 447 -9.07 -9.42 25.29
C ILE A 447 -9.70 -8.11 25.78
N ALA A 448 -10.32 -7.34 24.87
CA ALA A 448 -10.95 -6.07 25.22
C ALA A 448 -12.02 -6.25 26.31
N ARG A 449 -12.84 -7.28 26.20
CA ARG A 449 -13.85 -7.62 27.22
C ARG A 449 -13.21 -7.96 28.56
N ARG A 450 -12.18 -8.83 28.60
CA ARG A 450 -11.48 -9.22 29.83
C ARG A 450 -10.86 -8.04 30.56
N LEU A 451 -10.20 -7.16 29.82
CA LEU A 451 -9.61 -5.95 30.41
C LEU A 451 -10.66 -5.03 31.01
N ASN A 452 -11.81 -4.87 30.35
CA ASN A 452 -12.90 -4.07 30.88
C ASN A 452 -13.55 -4.72 32.14
N GLU A 453 -13.77 -6.02 32.12
CA GLU A 453 -14.28 -6.78 33.26
C GLU A 453 -13.32 -6.71 34.46
N ALA A 454 -12.01 -6.86 34.22
CA ALA A 454 -10.99 -6.72 35.27
C ALA A 454 -10.95 -5.30 35.83
N LYS A 455 -11.02 -4.26 34.99
CA LYS A 455 -11.10 -2.85 35.41
C LYS A 455 -12.30 -2.61 36.35
N LEU A 456 -13.48 -3.13 35.99
CA LEU A 456 -14.69 -3.00 36.81
C LEU A 456 -14.57 -3.74 38.14
N ARG A 457 -13.91 -4.89 38.17
CA ARG A 457 -13.75 -5.73 39.36
C ARG A 457 -12.69 -5.20 40.33
N THR A 458 -11.55 -4.72 39.79
CA THR A 458 -10.36 -4.37 40.61
C THR A 458 -10.19 -2.87 40.82
N GLY A 459 -10.82 -2.02 40.02
CA GLY A 459 -10.58 -0.59 39.99
C GLY A 459 -9.27 -0.19 39.26
N ILE A 460 -8.41 -1.15 38.88
CA ILE A 460 -7.19 -0.89 38.15
C ILE A 460 -7.56 -0.48 36.71
N ASP A 461 -6.96 0.62 36.21
CA ASP A 461 -7.28 1.19 34.90
C ASP A 461 -6.61 0.42 33.76
N HIS A 462 -7.00 -0.85 33.59
CA HIS A 462 -6.60 -1.62 32.39
C HIS A 462 -7.20 -0.99 31.14
N ARG A 463 -6.44 -0.95 30.03
CA ARG A 463 -6.84 -0.22 28.81
C ARG A 463 -6.62 -1.01 27.54
N VAL A 464 -7.52 -0.80 26.56
CA VAL A 464 -7.28 -1.06 25.14
C VAL A 464 -7.02 0.27 24.46
N VAL A 465 -5.89 0.42 23.76
CA VAL A 465 -5.48 1.67 23.16
C VAL A 465 -5.26 1.51 21.67
N SER A 466 -6.08 2.18 20.85
CA SER A 466 -5.99 2.19 19.39
C SER A 466 -5.36 3.47 18.84
N SER A 467 -5.20 4.50 19.67
CA SER A 467 -4.64 5.82 19.34
C SER A 467 -3.44 6.17 20.22
N GLY A 468 -2.79 7.27 19.93
CA GLY A 468 -1.59 7.71 20.63
C GLY A 468 -0.30 7.10 20.10
N SER A 469 0.83 7.78 20.36
CA SER A 469 2.15 7.34 19.97
C SER A 469 2.52 6.04 20.69
N LEU A 470 3.19 5.13 19.98
CA LEU A 470 3.75 3.92 20.62
C LEU A 470 4.81 4.30 21.66
N THR A 471 5.62 5.31 21.38
CA THR A 471 6.65 5.86 22.28
C THR A 471 6.03 6.35 23.60
N ASP A 472 4.89 7.06 23.55
CA ASP A 472 4.20 7.50 24.77
C ASP A 472 3.77 6.32 25.64
N TRP A 473 3.25 5.25 25.03
CA TRP A 473 2.87 4.03 25.74
C TRP A 473 4.08 3.28 26.26
N MET A 474 5.17 3.25 25.50
CA MET A 474 6.44 2.69 25.97
C MET A 474 6.96 3.44 27.22
N ASN A 475 6.91 4.77 27.20
CA ASN A 475 7.39 5.60 28.32
C ASN A 475 6.52 5.49 29.57
N GLN A 476 5.22 5.17 29.38
CA GLN A 476 4.29 4.94 30.51
C GLN A 476 4.31 3.49 31.04
N SER A 477 5.10 2.62 30.43
CA SER A 477 5.09 1.19 30.76
C SER A 477 6.41 0.73 31.38
N THR A 478 6.31 -0.17 32.36
CA THR A 478 7.46 -0.77 33.07
C THR A 478 7.95 -2.03 32.40
N ALA A 479 7.07 -2.75 31.67
CA ALA A 479 7.44 -3.91 30.89
C ALA A 479 6.66 -3.99 29.58
N LEU A 480 7.22 -4.74 28.62
CA LEU A 480 6.60 -5.07 27.34
C LEU A 480 6.36 -6.57 27.21
N VAL A 481 5.21 -6.95 26.68
CA VAL A 481 5.02 -8.26 26.05
C VAL A 481 4.74 -8.05 24.59
N SER A 482 5.51 -8.69 23.71
CA SER A 482 5.38 -8.50 22.26
C SER A 482 5.83 -9.74 21.48
N ASP A 483 5.83 -9.60 20.17
CA ASP A 483 6.27 -10.60 19.20
C ASP A 483 7.54 -10.13 18.50
N ILE A 484 8.18 -10.99 17.71
CA ILE A 484 9.31 -10.58 16.87
C ILE A 484 8.85 -9.49 15.90
N SER A 485 9.26 -8.26 16.17
CA SER A 485 8.87 -7.06 15.41
C SER A 485 9.83 -5.89 15.73
N SER A 486 9.72 -4.77 14.99
CA SER A 486 10.49 -3.55 15.29
C SER A 486 10.15 -2.94 16.65
N VAL A 487 8.97 -3.23 17.19
CA VAL A 487 8.57 -2.79 18.55
C VAL A 487 9.52 -3.29 19.61
N LEU A 488 10.02 -4.55 19.48
CA LEU A 488 11.02 -5.10 20.40
C LEU A 488 12.33 -4.33 20.33
N SER A 489 12.82 -4.07 19.12
CA SER A 489 14.07 -3.35 18.94
C SER A 489 13.95 -1.94 19.52
N ASP A 490 12.86 -1.23 19.24
CA ASP A 490 12.63 0.11 19.76
C ASP A 490 12.50 0.13 21.30
N TRP A 491 11.83 -0.88 21.90
CA TRP A 491 11.68 -1.01 23.34
C TRP A 491 13.03 -1.10 24.08
N LEU A 492 14.00 -1.75 23.46
CA LEU A 492 15.35 -1.91 24.04
C LEU A 492 16.08 -0.58 24.28
N ALA A 493 15.66 0.51 23.62
CA ALA A 493 16.21 1.84 23.93
C ALA A 493 15.94 2.27 25.37
N GLY A 494 14.84 1.81 25.96
CA GLY A 494 14.49 2.06 27.37
C GLY A 494 15.11 1.05 28.35
N GLU A 495 15.77 0.00 27.88
CA GLU A 495 16.42 -1.05 28.67
C GLU A 495 15.53 -1.75 29.73
N LYS A 496 14.21 -1.59 29.61
CA LYS A 496 13.19 -2.12 30.53
C LYS A 496 12.92 -3.60 30.29
N PRO A 497 12.42 -4.36 31.30
CA PRO A 497 12.05 -5.76 31.16
C PRO A 497 11.07 -6.00 30.01
N TYR A 498 11.18 -7.16 29.35
CA TYR A 498 10.25 -7.55 28.31
C TYR A 498 10.14 -9.07 28.15
N ALA A 499 9.02 -9.52 27.63
CA ALA A 499 8.78 -10.90 27.27
C ALA A 499 8.38 -11.05 25.80
N VAL A 500 8.77 -12.17 25.18
CA VAL A 500 8.56 -12.46 23.78
C VAL A 500 7.96 -13.84 23.59
N PHE A 501 6.91 -13.93 22.78
CA PHE A 501 6.28 -15.20 22.45
C PHE A 501 7.13 -16.01 21.46
N ASN A 502 7.46 -17.24 21.83
CA ASN A 502 8.11 -18.21 20.96
C ASN A 502 7.08 -18.87 20.02
N HIS A 503 6.88 -18.30 18.86
CA HIS A 503 5.94 -18.78 17.86
C HIS A 503 6.43 -20.05 17.11
N THR A 504 7.72 -20.37 17.20
CA THR A 504 8.35 -21.43 16.39
C THR A 504 8.29 -22.81 17.03
N GLY A 505 8.19 -22.89 18.35
CA GLY A 505 8.35 -24.14 19.10
C GLY A 505 9.80 -24.61 19.25
N LEU A 506 10.77 -23.79 18.87
CA LEU A 506 12.19 -24.05 19.14
C LEU A 506 12.50 -23.98 20.65
N SER A 507 13.59 -24.61 21.07
CA SER A 507 14.09 -24.39 22.43
C SER A 507 14.43 -22.91 22.63
N THR A 508 14.36 -22.43 23.88
CA THR A 508 14.70 -21.05 24.23
C THR A 508 16.07 -20.62 23.68
N LYS A 509 17.07 -21.49 23.75
CA LYS A 509 18.41 -21.22 23.21
C LYS A 509 18.37 -21.00 21.69
N GLN A 510 17.78 -21.93 20.94
CA GLN A 510 17.67 -21.83 19.48
C GLN A 510 16.84 -20.64 19.04
N PHE A 511 15.76 -20.30 19.78
CA PHE A 511 14.93 -19.15 19.48
C PHE A 511 15.71 -17.83 19.65
N ARG A 512 16.49 -17.69 20.73
CA ARG A 512 17.36 -16.51 20.96
C ARG A 512 18.48 -16.39 19.90
N GLU A 513 19.04 -17.52 19.45
CA GLU A 513 20.03 -17.53 18.38
C GLU A 513 19.44 -17.10 17.03
N GLN A 514 18.21 -17.55 16.73
CA GLN A 514 17.52 -17.19 15.49
C GLN A 514 16.99 -15.76 15.50
N PHE A 515 16.55 -15.27 16.65
CA PHE A 515 15.97 -13.95 16.83
C PHE A 515 16.73 -13.16 17.93
N PRO A 516 17.85 -12.53 17.59
CA PRO A 516 18.68 -11.82 18.56
C PRO A 516 17.94 -10.78 19.40
N SER A 517 16.90 -10.12 18.86
CA SER A 517 16.07 -9.17 19.63
C SER A 517 15.34 -9.81 20.83
N SER A 518 15.23 -11.14 20.87
CA SER A 518 14.67 -11.88 22.01
C SER A 518 15.72 -12.33 23.04
N ALA A 519 17.01 -12.06 22.80
CA ALA A 519 18.09 -12.65 23.59
C ALA A 519 18.06 -12.26 25.07
N ALA A 520 17.59 -11.05 25.40
CA ALA A 520 17.44 -10.55 26.77
C ALA A 520 15.97 -10.51 27.24
N ALA A 521 15.10 -11.30 26.61
CA ALA A 521 13.68 -11.43 26.98
C ALA A 521 13.40 -12.63 27.85
N THR A 522 12.36 -12.54 28.68
CA THR A 522 11.65 -13.71 29.18
C THR A 522 10.89 -14.35 28.00
N ILE A 523 11.10 -15.64 27.74
CA ILE A 523 10.49 -16.32 26.61
C ILE A 523 9.19 -16.95 27.03
N LEU A 524 8.09 -16.56 26.36
CA LEU A 524 6.76 -17.13 26.59
C LEU A 524 6.53 -18.30 25.63
N ASP A 525 6.02 -19.38 26.15
CA ASP A 525 5.59 -20.54 25.36
C ASP A 525 4.08 -20.49 25.02
N ARG A 526 3.55 -21.61 24.51
CA ARG A 526 2.15 -21.71 24.08
C ARG A 526 1.15 -21.77 25.25
N GLU A 527 1.61 -22.02 26.45
CA GLU A 527 0.84 -22.00 27.70
C GLU A 527 1.05 -20.69 28.48
N ALA A 528 1.65 -19.67 27.85
CA ALA A 528 2.00 -18.39 28.46
C ALA A 528 2.93 -18.50 29.70
N ARG A 529 3.66 -19.63 29.86
CA ARG A 529 4.65 -19.76 30.93
C ARG A 529 5.75 -18.72 30.77
N GLY A 530 6.23 -18.16 31.87
CA GLY A 530 7.17 -17.05 31.91
C GLY A 530 6.52 -15.70 32.27
N VAL A 531 5.19 -15.61 32.26
CA VAL A 531 4.47 -14.39 32.66
C VAL A 531 4.75 -14.05 34.12
N ASP A 532 4.72 -15.07 35.02
CA ASP A 532 4.97 -14.88 36.45
C ASP A 532 6.38 -14.32 36.70
N GLU A 533 7.40 -14.82 35.99
CA GLU A 533 8.78 -14.28 36.04
C GLU A 533 8.81 -12.80 35.68
N LEU A 534 8.11 -12.40 34.58
CA LEU A 534 8.03 -11.00 34.20
C LEU A 534 7.34 -10.14 35.28
N ILE A 535 6.23 -10.63 35.82
CA ILE A 535 5.48 -9.95 36.91
C ILE A 535 6.36 -9.79 38.15
N ASP A 536 7.09 -10.82 38.57
CA ASP A 536 7.97 -10.76 39.71
C ASP A 536 9.08 -9.73 39.55
N VAL A 537 9.67 -9.64 38.34
CA VAL A 537 10.68 -8.62 38.04
C VAL A 537 10.09 -7.22 38.15
N VAL A 538 8.95 -6.94 37.50
CA VAL A 538 8.39 -5.57 37.46
C VAL A 538 7.76 -5.11 38.77
N THR A 539 7.37 -6.06 39.64
CA THR A 539 6.86 -5.77 40.99
C THR A 539 7.95 -5.76 42.03
N GLY A 540 9.19 -6.07 41.68
CA GLY A 540 10.32 -6.14 42.63
C GLY A 540 10.33 -7.38 43.51
N ARG A 541 9.48 -8.38 43.25
CA ARG A 541 9.46 -9.66 43.96
C ARG A 541 10.62 -10.58 43.58
N GLY A 542 11.16 -10.40 42.35
CA GLY A 542 12.30 -11.14 41.82
C GLY A 542 13.38 -10.23 41.27
N PRO A 543 14.65 -10.71 41.20
CA PRO A 543 15.74 -9.94 40.61
C PRO A 543 15.63 -9.92 39.08
N ASP A 544 16.00 -8.80 38.49
CA ASP A 544 16.13 -8.68 37.03
C ASP A 544 17.50 -9.20 36.56
N GLN A 545 17.59 -10.49 36.31
CA GLN A 545 18.83 -11.15 35.89
C GLN A 545 19.28 -10.77 34.46
N LEU A 546 18.39 -10.18 33.64
CA LEU A 546 18.64 -9.86 32.25
C LEU A 546 18.99 -8.38 32.01
N ALA A 547 19.01 -7.55 33.07
CA ALA A 547 19.20 -6.10 32.94
C ALA A 547 20.52 -5.74 32.24
N GLU A 548 21.66 -6.27 32.68
CA GLU A 548 22.97 -6.00 32.07
C GLU A 548 23.03 -6.49 30.62
N TYR A 549 22.39 -7.62 30.34
CA TYR A 549 22.39 -8.16 29.00
C TYR A 549 21.50 -7.33 28.05
N ARG A 550 20.42 -6.72 28.56
CA ARG A 550 19.58 -5.79 27.74
C ARG A 550 20.34 -4.57 27.30
N SER A 551 21.17 -3.96 28.12
CA SER A 551 21.99 -2.79 27.75
C SER A 551 22.98 -3.14 26.63
N LYS A 552 23.66 -4.29 26.72
CA LYS A 552 24.55 -4.79 25.67
C LYS A 552 23.79 -5.07 24.38
N LEU A 553 22.59 -5.69 24.49
CA LEU A 553 21.74 -6.00 23.34
C LEU A 553 21.19 -4.73 22.69
N ALA A 554 20.81 -3.71 23.47
CA ALA A 554 20.39 -2.42 22.96
C ALA A 554 21.49 -1.76 22.12
N THR A 555 22.74 -1.81 22.57
CA THR A 555 23.88 -1.29 21.79
C THR A 555 24.09 -2.07 20.50
N TYR A 556 24.01 -3.40 20.53
CA TYR A 556 24.16 -4.25 19.35
C TYR A 556 23.05 -4.00 18.29
N LEU A 557 21.82 -3.76 18.72
CA LEU A 557 20.66 -3.57 17.82
C LEU A 557 20.49 -2.12 17.36
N LEU A 558 20.69 -1.15 18.24
CA LEU A 558 20.33 0.26 18.04
C LEU A 558 21.53 1.21 17.91
N GLY A 559 22.76 0.69 18.07
CA GLY A 559 23.96 1.50 18.25
C GLY A 559 24.10 1.99 19.70
N PRO A 560 25.23 2.63 20.03
CA PRO A 560 25.46 3.20 21.35
C PRO A 560 24.50 4.38 21.63
N PRO A 561 24.21 4.71 22.90
CA PRO A 561 23.21 5.72 23.27
C PRO A 561 23.38 7.08 22.57
N GLU A 562 24.62 7.54 22.41
CA GLU A 562 24.97 8.80 21.76
C GLU A 562 24.56 8.85 20.27
N GLN A 563 24.44 7.71 19.60
CA GLN A 563 23.99 7.62 18.21
C GLN A 563 22.47 7.50 18.08
N ARG A 564 21.71 7.37 19.18
CA ARG A 564 20.25 7.23 19.17
C ARG A 564 19.52 8.57 19.23
N THR A 565 20.15 9.65 18.79
CA THR A 565 19.67 11.03 18.90
C THR A 565 19.37 11.65 17.54
N LEU A 566 18.54 12.68 17.52
CA LEU A 566 18.31 13.48 16.30
C LEU A 566 19.58 14.22 15.87
N GLU A 567 20.42 14.62 16.83
CA GLU A 567 21.70 15.29 16.55
C GLU A 567 22.65 14.37 15.80
N ALA A 568 22.85 13.14 16.28
CA ALA A 568 23.73 12.16 15.61
C ALA A 568 23.25 11.84 14.17
N PHE A 569 21.92 11.81 13.95
CA PHE A 569 21.37 11.64 12.62
C PHE A 569 21.65 12.86 11.73
N ARG A 570 21.53 14.07 12.25
CA ARG A 570 21.88 15.31 11.55
C ARG A 570 23.36 15.33 11.14
N GLU A 571 24.26 14.97 12.05
CA GLU A 571 25.69 14.84 11.78
C GLU A 571 25.97 13.81 10.68
N ALA A 572 25.30 12.64 10.72
CA ALA A 572 25.44 11.60 9.71
C ALA A 572 25.01 12.08 8.32
N VAL A 573 23.87 12.79 8.22
CA VAL A 573 23.40 13.37 6.95
C VAL A 573 24.34 14.45 6.45
N THR A 574 24.81 15.34 7.32
CA THR A 574 25.77 16.40 6.99
C THR A 574 27.07 15.80 6.43
N ALA A 575 27.61 14.78 7.08
CA ALA A 575 28.79 14.07 6.60
C ALA A 575 28.56 13.37 5.26
N PHE A 576 27.36 12.84 5.02
CA PHE A 576 26.99 12.20 3.76
C PHE A 576 26.90 13.21 2.62
N VAL A 577 26.29 14.36 2.85
CA VAL A 577 26.24 15.48 1.90
C VAL A 577 27.66 15.94 1.54
N ALA A 578 28.53 16.13 2.54
CA ALA A 578 29.92 16.55 2.31
C ALA A 578 30.71 15.52 1.48
N ARG A 579 30.51 14.20 1.71
CA ARG A 579 31.13 13.15 0.88
C ARG A 579 30.65 13.22 -0.56
N SER A 580 29.35 13.39 -0.79
CA SER A 580 28.78 13.55 -2.13
C SER A 580 29.37 14.76 -2.87
N GLU A 581 29.60 15.87 -2.17
CA GLU A 581 30.23 17.06 -2.75
C GLU A 581 31.69 16.82 -3.10
N ALA A 582 32.44 16.14 -2.25
CA ALA A 582 33.83 15.79 -2.49
C ALA A 582 33.97 14.86 -3.71
N GLU A 583 33.10 13.84 -3.82
CA GLU A 583 33.12 12.96 -5.00
C GLU A 583 32.79 13.71 -6.30
N ARG A 584 31.78 14.58 -6.28
CA ARG A 584 31.44 15.42 -7.43
C ARG A 584 32.58 16.34 -7.88
N ALA A 585 33.35 16.85 -6.92
CA ALA A 585 34.51 17.71 -7.22
C ALA A 585 35.62 16.97 -7.96
N MET A 586 35.73 15.63 -7.77
CA MET A 586 36.75 14.81 -8.47
C MET A 586 36.43 14.58 -9.95
N TYR A 587 35.17 14.76 -10.37
CA TYR A 587 34.70 14.54 -11.75
C TYR A 587 34.43 15.85 -12.52
N ARG A 588 34.66 16.99 -11.89
CA ARG A 588 34.63 18.33 -12.53
C ARG A 588 36.04 18.78 -12.91
#